data_520da0dcf66a4f6b925361b89514d861
#
_entry.id   520da0dcf66a4f6b925361b89514d861
#
_cell.length_a   1.000
_cell.length_b   1.000
_cell.length_c   1.000
_cell.angle_alpha   90.00
_cell.angle_beta   90.00
_cell.angle_gamma   90.00
#
_symmetry.space_group_name_H-M   'P 1'
#
loop_
_entity.id
_entity.type
_entity.pdbx_description
1 polymer ?
#
loop_
_entity_poly.entity_id
_entity_poly.type
_entity_poly.pdbx_seq_one_letter_code
_entity_poly.pdbx_strand_id
1 'polypeptide(L)'
;MRGTRISRFGQIQIYVGKCFRMFRNEKGWKVLISAAIITLIISSVTGEETFVAAQPTRNGAFALVCACIWIGIFNSIQSICRERAIIKREHRTGLHISSYMIAHMIYELVICLMETVIVTLIMYMANRSHFPETGVFFPPLLELMITFFLIIYSSDVLGLLVSGIVKNENTAMTVMPFILIVQLVMSGMIFALEGASKMIANFTISKWGVNAICVTADVNSLLGALPDYEADYEFSQPHLLQLWLTLIGFAILYGILSIIVLEFVDRDKR
;
A
#
# COMPACT_ATOMS: atom_id res chain seq x y z
N MET A 1 -27.29 36.88 -1.01
CA MET A 1 -27.12 35.84 -2.06
C MET A 1 -26.97 34.49 -1.36
N ARG A 2 -27.97 33.58 -1.47
CA ARG A 2 -27.84 32.21 -0.99
C ARG A 2 -26.94 31.49 -1.99
N GLY A 3 -25.65 31.32 -1.64
CA GLY A 3 -24.75 30.51 -2.41
C GLY A 3 -25.30 29.08 -2.51
N THR A 4 -25.44 28.55 -3.71
CA THR A 4 -25.85 27.17 -3.97
C THR A 4 -24.81 26.26 -3.32
N ARG A 5 -25.17 25.59 -2.22
CA ARG A 5 -24.30 24.60 -1.59
C ARG A 5 -24.06 23.47 -2.59
N ILE A 6 -22.82 23.29 -3.01
CA ILE A 6 -22.43 22.21 -3.90
C ILE A 6 -22.67 20.87 -3.16
N SER A 7 -23.29 19.90 -3.84
CA SER A 7 -23.51 18.57 -3.27
C SER A 7 -22.20 17.89 -2.90
N ARG A 8 -22.23 16.93 -1.95
CA ARG A 8 -21.03 16.15 -1.56
C ARG A 8 -20.36 15.48 -2.77
N PHE A 9 -21.15 14.94 -3.68
CA PHE A 9 -20.64 14.33 -4.90
C PHE A 9 -19.95 15.34 -5.84
N GLY A 10 -20.55 16.52 -5.99
CA GLY A 10 -19.91 17.61 -6.75
C GLY A 10 -18.57 18.07 -6.14
N GLN A 11 -18.46 18.08 -4.80
CA GLN A 11 -17.19 18.36 -4.12
C GLN A 11 -16.15 17.30 -4.46
N ILE A 12 -16.49 15.99 -4.44
CA ILE A 12 -15.56 14.90 -4.79
C ILE A 12 -15.00 15.14 -6.20
N GLN A 13 -15.84 15.39 -7.19
CA GLN A 13 -15.40 15.62 -8.58
C GLN A 13 -14.42 16.80 -8.71
N ILE A 14 -14.71 17.91 -8.01
CA ILE A 14 -13.85 19.10 -8.03
C ILE A 14 -12.47 18.78 -7.44
N TYR A 15 -12.43 18.07 -6.29
CA TYR A 15 -11.17 17.75 -5.61
C TYR A 15 -10.37 16.68 -6.36
N VAL A 16 -10.99 15.65 -6.92
CA VAL A 16 -10.32 14.70 -7.82
C VAL A 16 -9.67 15.45 -8.98
N GLY A 17 -10.40 16.34 -9.63
CA GLY A 17 -9.86 17.18 -10.70
C GLY A 17 -8.71 18.10 -10.24
N LYS A 18 -8.76 18.60 -8.98
CA LYS A 18 -7.68 19.37 -8.37
C LYS A 18 -6.42 18.49 -8.23
N CYS A 19 -6.54 17.29 -7.65
CA CYS A 19 -5.42 16.37 -7.44
C CYS A 19 -4.72 16.03 -8.76
N PHE A 20 -5.46 15.67 -9.82
CA PHE A 20 -4.86 15.39 -11.14
C PHE A 20 -4.18 16.61 -11.77
N ARG A 21 -4.72 17.81 -11.58
CA ARG A 21 -4.04 19.04 -12.05
C ARG A 21 -2.74 19.29 -11.28
N MET A 22 -2.74 19.07 -9.97
CA MET A 22 -1.53 19.17 -9.15
C MET A 22 -0.48 18.15 -9.59
N PHE A 23 -0.86 16.89 -9.77
CA PHE A 23 0.02 15.83 -10.28
C PHE A 23 0.72 16.26 -11.58
N ARG A 24 -0.03 16.79 -12.55
CA ARG A 24 0.53 17.25 -13.80
C ARG A 24 1.47 18.44 -13.64
N ASN A 25 1.09 19.43 -12.83
CA ASN A 25 1.82 20.68 -12.66
C ASN A 25 3.09 20.51 -11.81
N GLU A 26 3.05 19.65 -10.79
CA GLU A 26 4.17 19.37 -9.89
C GLU A 26 5.08 18.25 -10.39
N LYS A 27 4.86 17.79 -11.63
CA LYS A 27 5.62 16.68 -12.24
C LYS A 27 5.52 15.39 -11.40
N GLY A 28 4.32 15.05 -10.98
CA GLY A 28 4.02 13.86 -10.18
C GLY A 28 4.45 12.54 -10.82
N TRP A 29 4.67 12.50 -12.14
CA TRP A 29 5.24 11.35 -12.85
C TRP A 29 6.60 10.87 -12.27
N LYS A 30 7.29 11.69 -11.47
CA LYS A 30 8.50 11.29 -10.75
C LYS A 30 8.25 10.14 -9.77
N VAL A 31 7.05 10.06 -9.23
CA VAL A 31 6.63 8.98 -8.33
C VAL A 31 6.67 7.64 -9.08
N LEU A 32 6.18 7.60 -10.32
CA LEU A 32 6.23 6.40 -11.16
C LEU A 32 7.66 5.98 -11.50
N ILE A 33 8.56 6.93 -11.69
CA ILE A 33 9.99 6.65 -11.90
C ILE A 33 10.61 6.08 -10.62
N SER A 34 10.29 6.64 -9.46
CA SER A 34 10.82 6.12 -8.19
C SER A 34 10.35 4.69 -7.94
N ALA A 35 9.10 4.37 -8.23
CA ALA A 35 8.58 3.00 -8.16
C ALA A 35 9.35 2.05 -9.10
N ALA A 36 9.61 2.48 -10.35
CA ALA A 36 10.39 1.69 -11.30
C ALA A 36 11.83 1.45 -10.81
N ILE A 37 12.51 2.48 -10.31
CA ILE A 37 13.89 2.39 -9.81
C ILE A 37 13.95 1.44 -8.60
N ILE A 38 13.07 1.61 -7.62
CA ILE A 38 13.02 0.76 -6.43
C ILE A 38 12.81 -0.71 -6.83
N THR A 39 11.85 -0.97 -7.71
CA THR A 39 11.55 -2.33 -8.16
C THR A 39 12.70 -2.94 -8.95
N LEU A 40 13.37 -2.18 -9.81
CA LEU A 40 14.54 -2.64 -10.55
C LEU A 40 15.68 -3.04 -9.61
N ILE A 41 15.96 -2.22 -8.59
CA ILE A 41 17.00 -2.53 -7.59
C ILE A 41 16.67 -3.83 -6.86
N ILE A 42 15.42 -3.98 -6.39
CA ILE A 42 15.00 -5.17 -5.66
C ILE A 42 15.05 -6.40 -6.56
N SER A 43 14.50 -6.32 -7.77
CA SER A 43 14.54 -7.43 -8.72
C SER A 43 15.96 -7.85 -9.11
N SER A 44 16.92 -6.92 -9.08
CA SER A 44 18.34 -7.26 -9.33
C SER A 44 19.00 -7.98 -8.15
N VAL A 45 18.51 -7.80 -6.93
CA VAL A 45 19.07 -8.38 -5.70
C VAL A 45 18.40 -9.72 -5.34
N THR A 46 17.12 -9.91 -5.67
CA THR A 46 16.36 -11.14 -5.34
C THR A 46 16.82 -12.37 -6.11
N GLY A 47 17.56 -12.19 -7.22
CA GLY A 47 18.26 -13.25 -7.93
C GLY A 47 17.37 -14.19 -8.76
N GLU A 48 18.01 -15.11 -9.49
CA GLU A 48 17.35 -16.04 -10.41
C GLU A 48 16.65 -17.22 -9.71
N GLU A 49 16.87 -17.40 -8.39
CA GLU A 49 16.27 -18.49 -7.62
C GLU A 49 14.86 -18.15 -7.09
N THR A 50 14.40 -16.91 -7.28
CA THR A 50 13.03 -16.51 -6.94
C THR A 50 12.04 -17.32 -7.80
N PHE A 51 11.06 -17.92 -7.15
CA PHE A 51 10.09 -18.87 -7.69
C PHE A 51 10.65 -20.26 -8.06
N VAL A 52 11.92 -20.55 -7.74
CA VAL A 52 12.53 -21.88 -7.93
C VAL A 52 12.66 -22.60 -6.58
N ALA A 53 13.16 -21.91 -5.57
CA ALA A 53 13.36 -22.47 -4.24
C ALA A 53 12.56 -21.72 -3.18
N ALA A 54 12.12 -22.43 -2.14
CA ALA A 54 11.20 -21.90 -1.13
C ALA A 54 11.78 -20.69 -0.37
N GLN A 55 13.00 -20.79 0.15
CA GLN A 55 13.61 -19.74 0.95
C GLN A 55 13.97 -18.48 0.14
N PRO A 56 14.58 -18.55 -1.06
CA PRO A 56 14.77 -17.40 -1.93
C PRO A 56 13.45 -16.71 -2.31
N THR A 57 12.39 -17.50 -2.59
CA THR A 57 11.07 -16.96 -2.90
C THR A 57 10.46 -16.19 -1.73
N ARG A 58 10.55 -16.70 -0.51
CA ARG A 58 10.12 -15.99 0.72
C ARG A 58 10.87 -14.68 0.90
N ASN A 59 12.19 -14.70 0.74
CA ASN A 59 13.02 -13.51 0.87
C ASN A 59 12.71 -12.48 -0.22
N GLY A 60 12.51 -12.94 -1.45
CA GLY A 60 12.09 -12.11 -2.58
C GLY A 60 10.71 -11.49 -2.36
N ALA A 61 9.73 -12.30 -1.91
CA ALA A 61 8.39 -11.82 -1.55
C ALA A 61 8.45 -10.74 -0.48
N PHE A 62 9.25 -10.95 0.57
CA PHE A 62 9.44 -9.96 1.62
C PHE A 62 10.04 -8.65 1.09
N ALA A 63 11.08 -8.72 0.27
CA ALA A 63 11.70 -7.54 -0.31
C ALA A 63 10.73 -6.76 -1.22
N LEU A 64 9.93 -7.46 -2.05
CA LEU A 64 8.91 -6.87 -2.90
C LEU A 64 7.79 -6.20 -2.09
N VAL A 65 7.33 -6.85 -1.01
CA VAL A 65 6.33 -6.27 -0.11
C VAL A 65 6.84 -5.01 0.55
N CYS A 66 8.09 -5.02 1.04
CA CYS A 66 8.71 -3.83 1.62
C CYS A 66 8.79 -2.68 0.61
N ALA A 67 9.13 -2.97 -0.66
CA ALA A 67 9.11 -1.99 -1.73
C ALA A 67 7.71 -1.42 -1.97
N CYS A 68 6.71 -2.28 -2.10
CA CYS A 68 5.32 -1.87 -2.31
C CYS A 68 4.80 -0.99 -1.17
N ILE A 69 5.11 -1.35 0.09
CA ILE A 69 4.76 -0.54 1.26
C ILE A 69 5.46 0.82 1.21
N TRP A 70 6.75 0.83 0.86
CA TRP A 70 7.51 2.08 0.72
C TRP A 70 6.90 2.98 -0.35
N ILE A 71 6.62 2.43 -1.54
CA ILE A 71 6.02 3.16 -2.66
C ILE A 71 4.69 3.78 -2.21
N GLY A 72 3.77 2.99 -1.65
CA GLY A 72 2.46 3.47 -1.23
C GLY A 72 2.54 4.57 -0.17
N ILE A 73 3.28 4.37 0.93
CA ILE A 73 3.39 5.39 1.99
C ILE A 73 4.03 6.67 1.47
N PHE A 74 5.07 6.56 0.63
CA PHE A 74 5.80 7.71 0.14
C PHE A 74 4.93 8.64 -0.72
N ASN A 75 3.95 8.10 -1.46
CA ASN A 75 3.05 8.87 -2.29
C ASN A 75 2.20 9.85 -1.49
N SER A 76 1.66 9.41 -0.37
CA SER A 76 0.56 10.08 0.33
C SER A 76 0.95 10.70 1.66
N ILE A 77 2.13 10.36 2.22
CA ILE A 77 2.54 10.76 3.58
C ILE A 77 2.58 12.29 3.80
N GLN A 78 2.76 13.07 2.74
CA GLN A 78 2.78 14.53 2.80
C GLN A 78 1.50 15.18 2.24
N SER A 79 0.61 14.43 1.59
CA SER A 79 -0.50 14.97 0.81
C SER A 79 -1.45 15.84 1.62
N ILE A 80 -1.85 15.40 2.82
CA ILE A 80 -2.84 16.11 3.66
C ILE A 80 -2.16 17.17 4.52
N CYS A 81 -1.03 16.85 5.16
CA CYS A 81 -0.37 17.79 6.07
C CYS A 81 0.14 19.05 5.33
N ARG A 82 0.52 18.94 4.07
CA ARG A 82 0.88 20.04 3.20
C ARG A 82 -0.29 21.00 2.94
N GLU A 83 -1.50 20.47 2.78
CA GLU A 83 -2.71 21.25 2.52
C GLU A 83 -3.48 21.62 3.78
N ARG A 84 -3.00 21.27 4.99
CA ARG A 84 -3.73 21.40 6.26
C ARG A 84 -4.34 22.78 6.49
N ALA A 85 -3.60 23.86 6.21
CA ALA A 85 -4.09 25.23 6.38
C ALA A 85 -5.25 25.56 5.41
N ILE A 86 -5.17 25.03 4.18
CA ILE A 86 -6.19 25.20 3.14
C ILE A 86 -7.44 24.43 3.55
N ILE A 87 -7.29 23.16 3.94
CA ILE A 87 -8.40 22.30 4.40
C ILE A 87 -9.16 22.95 5.55
N LYS A 88 -8.44 23.47 6.56
CA LYS A 88 -9.01 24.16 7.71
C LYS A 88 -9.87 25.37 7.30
N ARG A 89 -9.39 26.16 6.35
CA ARG A 89 -10.14 27.30 5.82
C ARG A 89 -11.37 26.88 5.02
N GLU A 90 -11.21 25.88 4.14
CA GLU A 90 -12.28 25.38 3.26
C GLU A 90 -13.36 24.64 4.04
N HIS A 91 -12.98 23.91 5.11
CA HIS A 91 -13.92 23.27 6.02
C HIS A 91 -14.88 24.28 6.66
N ARG A 92 -14.36 25.43 7.11
CA ARG A 92 -15.18 26.53 7.67
C ARG A 92 -16.10 27.18 6.66
N THR A 93 -15.81 27.07 5.36
CA THR A 93 -16.64 27.60 4.27
C THR A 93 -17.59 26.58 3.66
N GLY A 94 -17.64 25.34 4.19
CA GLY A 94 -18.62 24.32 3.81
C GLY A 94 -18.08 23.12 3.07
N LEU A 95 -16.75 22.88 3.09
CA LEU A 95 -16.15 21.65 2.63
C LEU A 95 -16.54 20.49 3.58
N HIS A 96 -17.03 19.40 3.03
CA HIS A 96 -17.20 18.15 3.73
C HIS A 96 -15.88 17.36 3.73
N ILE A 97 -15.31 17.11 4.91
CA ILE A 97 -14.06 16.36 5.07
C ILE A 97 -14.11 14.97 4.41
N SER A 98 -15.25 14.27 4.56
CA SER A 98 -15.44 12.99 3.89
C SER A 98 -15.32 13.08 2.36
N SER A 99 -15.87 14.15 1.74
CA SER A 99 -15.75 14.35 0.29
C SER A 99 -14.31 14.62 -0.14
N TYR A 100 -13.55 15.36 0.67
CA TYR A 100 -12.14 15.63 0.45
C TYR A 100 -11.32 14.34 0.51
N MET A 101 -11.50 13.54 1.58
CA MET A 101 -10.76 12.28 1.75
C MET A 101 -11.08 11.26 0.65
N ILE A 102 -12.36 11.08 0.30
CA ILE A 102 -12.76 10.19 -0.79
C ILE A 102 -12.13 10.64 -2.11
N ALA A 103 -12.05 11.94 -2.37
CA ALA A 103 -11.41 12.46 -3.56
C ALA A 103 -9.90 12.11 -3.63
N HIS A 104 -9.18 12.22 -2.50
CA HIS A 104 -7.79 11.80 -2.40
C HIS A 104 -7.67 10.28 -2.60
N MET A 105 -8.48 9.48 -1.94
CA MET A 105 -8.45 8.02 -2.11
C MET A 105 -8.72 7.58 -3.55
N ILE A 106 -9.63 8.24 -4.28
CA ILE A 106 -9.90 7.96 -5.70
C ILE A 106 -8.69 8.35 -6.57
N TYR A 107 -8.08 9.49 -6.28
CA TYR A 107 -6.89 9.93 -7.00
C TYR A 107 -5.72 8.95 -6.79
N GLU A 108 -5.41 8.61 -5.53
CA GLU A 108 -4.34 7.69 -5.17
C GLU A 108 -4.57 6.28 -5.73
N LEU A 109 -5.82 5.82 -5.78
CA LEU A 109 -6.17 4.54 -6.42
C LEU A 109 -5.67 4.47 -7.87
N VAL A 110 -5.81 5.56 -8.64
CA VAL A 110 -5.35 5.61 -10.03
C VAL A 110 -3.81 5.60 -10.09
N ILE A 111 -3.14 6.34 -9.20
CA ILE A 111 -1.67 6.36 -9.14
C ILE A 111 -1.14 4.98 -8.75
N CYS A 112 -1.69 4.37 -7.69
CA CYS A 112 -1.32 3.03 -7.25
C CYS A 112 -1.53 1.96 -8.34
N LEU A 113 -2.58 2.08 -9.16
CA LEU A 113 -2.77 1.18 -10.32
C LEU A 113 -1.63 1.32 -11.35
N MET A 114 -1.23 2.54 -11.67
CA MET A 114 -0.10 2.76 -12.59
C MET A 114 1.21 2.20 -12.04
N GLU A 115 1.48 2.42 -10.76
CA GLU A 115 2.66 1.87 -10.07
C GLU A 115 2.65 0.36 -10.03
N THR A 116 1.50 -0.24 -9.73
CA THR A 116 1.32 -1.69 -9.71
C THR A 116 1.66 -2.31 -11.07
N VAL A 117 1.22 -1.71 -12.17
CA VAL A 117 1.56 -2.18 -13.51
C VAL A 117 3.07 -2.14 -13.72
N ILE A 118 3.73 -1.06 -13.31
CA ILE A 118 5.20 -0.90 -13.44
C ILE A 118 5.91 -1.97 -12.60
N VAL A 119 5.54 -2.13 -11.32
CA VAL A 119 6.12 -3.12 -10.40
C VAL A 119 5.97 -4.53 -10.95
N THR A 120 4.75 -4.88 -11.39
CA THR A 120 4.44 -6.22 -11.90
C THR A 120 5.20 -6.52 -13.19
N LEU A 121 5.29 -5.57 -14.12
CA LEU A 121 6.01 -5.76 -15.37
C LEU A 121 7.52 -5.93 -15.14
N ILE A 122 8.12 -5.12 -14.28
CA ILE A 122 9.56 -5.22 -13.98
C ILE A 122 9.86 -6.57 -13.32
N MET A 123 9.07 -6.96 -12.31
CA MET A 123 9.21 -8.23 -11.60
C MET A 123 9.04 -9.41 -12.57
N TYR A 124 8.03 -9.37 -13.45
CA TYR A 124 7.81 -10.41 -14.46
C TYR A 124 8.98 -10.52 -15.44
N MET A 125 9.52 -9.38 -15.91
CA MET A 125 10.66 -9.37 -16.83
C MET A 125 11.94 -9.93 -16.18
N ALA A 126 12.15 -9.63 -14.90
CA ALA A 126 13.31 -10.10 -14.15
C ALA A 126 13.26 -11.62 -13.88
N ASN A 127 12.07 -12.19 -13.70
CA ASN A 127 11.89 -13.61 -13.32
C ASN A 127 11.22 -14.44 -14.44
N ARG A 128 11.28 -14.00 -15.69
CA ARG A 128 10.54 -14.61 -16.79
C ARG A 128 10.78 -16.09 -17.00
N SER A 129 12.00 -16.57 -16.76
CA SER A 129 12.40 -17.97 -16.96
C SER A 129 11.85 -18.93 -15.90
N HIS A 130 11.50 -18.43 -14.72
CA HIS A 130 11.10 -19.23 -13.55
C HIS A 130 9.79 -18.76 -12.95
N PHE A 131 9.01 -18.00 -13.73
CA PHE A 131 7.73 -17.49 -13.27
C PHE A 131 6.73 -18.63 -13.03
N PRO A 132 5.92 -18.60 -11.95
CA PRO A 132 4.94 -19.66 -11.68
C PRO A 132 4.03 -19.93 -12.89
N GLU A 133 3.77 -21.21 -13.19
CA GLU A 133 2.93 -21.60 -14.33
C GLU A 133 1.44 -21.55 -13.98
N THR A 134 1.09 -21.85 -12.74
CA THR A 134 -0.29 -21.94 -12.26
C THR A 134 -0.52 -21.03 -11.07
N GLY A 135 -1.63 -20.30 -11.08
CA GLY A 135 -2.10 -19.53 -9.93
C GLY A 135 -3.29 -20.22 -9.26
N VAL A 136 -3.77 -19.62 -8.18
CA VAL A 136 -4.86 -20.16 -7.34
C VAL A 136 -6.25 -19.93 -7.98
N PHE A 137 -6.52 -18.71 -8.50
CA PHE A 137 -7.76 -18.31 -9.18
C PHE A 137 -7.55 -17.91 -10.63
N PHE A 138 -6.47 -17.16 -10.87
CA PHE A 138 -6.16 -16.50 -12.14
C PHE A 138 -4.74 -16.87 -12.57
N PRO A 139 -4.33 -16.48 -13.78
CA PRO A 139 -2.91 -16.56 -14.13
C PRO A 139 -2.04 -15.85 -13.08
N PRO A 140 -0.89 -16.42 -12.66
CA PRO A 140 -0.08 -15.92 -11.55
C PRO A 140 0.29 -14.43 -11.66
N LEU A 141 0.51 -13.97 -12.90
CA LEU A 141 0.79 -12.56 -13.17
C LEU A 141 -0.34 -11.63 -12.71
N LEU A 142 -1.59 -12.03 -12.96
CA LEU A 142 -2.76 -11.25 -12.56
C LEU A 142 -2.97 -11.30 -11.03
N GLU A 143 -2.74 -12.46 -10.41
CA GLU A 143 -2.82 -12.60 -8.95
C GLU A 143 -1.78 -11.74 -8.24
N LEU A 144 -0.54 -11.76 -8.70
CA LEU A 144 0.53 -10.92 -8.17
C LEU A 144 0.23 -9.43 -8.40
N MET A 145 -0.32 -9.08 -9.57
CA MET A 145 -0.75 -7.71 -9.84
C MET A 145 -1.84 -7.24 -8.86
N ILE A 146 -2.84 -8.06 -8.57
CA ILE A 146 -3.87 -7.76 -7.57
C ILE A 146 -3.24 -7.62 -6.18
N THR A 147 -2.36 -8.53 -5.81
CA THR A 147 -1.67 -8.52 -4.51
C THR A 147 -0.81 -7.26 -4.35
N PHE A 148 0.01 -6.90 -5.34
CA PHE A 148 0.82 -5.67 -5.30
C PHE A 148 -0.06 -4.43 -5.21
N PHE A 149 -1.15 -4.38 -5.99
CA PHE A 149 -2.10 -3.28 -5.92
C PHE A 149 -2.68 -3.11 -4.52
N LEU A 150 -3.11 -4.19 -3.90
CA LEU A 150 -3.69 -4.15 -2.55
C LEU A 150 -2.67 -3.72 -1.50
N ILE A 151 -1.40 -4.15 -1.62
CA ILE A 151 -0.33 -3.75 -0.71
C ILE A 151 -0.01 -2.25 -0.91
N ILE A 152 0.20 -1.80 -2.13
CA ILE A 152 0.53 -0.40 -2.44
C ILE A 152 -0.62 0.51 -1.99
N TYR A 153 -1.86 0.18 -2.35
CA TYR A 153 -3.02 1.01 -2.03
C TYR A 153 -3.33 1.05 -0.53
N SER A 154 -3.29 -0.09 0.18
CA SER A 154 -3.50 -0.07 1.64
C SER A 154 -2.41 0.69 2.38
N SER A 155 -1.17 0.63 1.89
CA SER A 155 -0.04 1.39 2.44
C SER A 155 -0.14 2.88 2.12
N ASP A 156 -0.65 3.24 0.95
CA ASP A 156 -0.94 4.61 0.56
C ASP A 156 -2.02 5.22 1.47
N VAL A 157 -3.12 4.52 1.70
CA VAL A 157 -4.18 4.99 2.61
C VAL A 157 -3.67 5.09 4.06
N LEU A 158 -2.75 4.22 4.49
CA LEU A 158 -2.04 4.38 5.76
C LEU A 158 -1.20 5.67 5.77
N GLY A 159 -0.52 6.00 4.68
CA GLY A 159 0.20 7.26 4.52
C GLY A 159 -0.73 8.48 4.62
N LEU A 160 -1.92 8.43 4.00
CA LEU A 160 -2.96 9.47 4.16
C LEU A 160 -3.39 9.63 5.62
N LEU A 161 -3.59 8.53 6.36
CA LEU A 161 -3.92 8.56 7.78
C LEU A 161 -2.85 9.29 8.58
N VAL A 162 -1.60 8.91 8.40
CA VAL A 162 -0.46 9.54 9.09
C VAL A 162 -0.35 11.02 8.73
N SER A 163 -0.51 11.34 7.45
CA SER A 163 -0.53 12.73 6.96
C SER A 163 -1.64 13.57 7.60
N GLY A 164 -2.79 12.94 7.89
CA GLY A 164 -3.89 13.58 8.62
C GLY A 164 -3.58 13.85 10.09
N ILE A 165 -2.82 12.96 10.75
CA ILE A 165 -2.44 13.07 12.16
C ILE A 165 -1.35 14.13 12.37
N VAL A 166 -0.32 14.14 11.53
CA VAL A 166 0.83 15.04 11.69
C VAL A 166 0.52 16.47 11.25
N LYS A 167 1.25 17.44 11.83
CA LYS A 167 0.95 18.87 11.61
C LYS A 167 1.67 19.47 10.39
N ASN A 168 2.79 18.93 9.99
CA ASN A 168 3.63 19.46 8.91
C ASN A 168 4.41 18.35 8.19
N GLU A 169 4.91 18.67 7.00
CA GLU A 169 5.65 17.77 6.11
C GLU A 169 6.92 17.19 6.79
N ASN A 170 7.67 18.01 7.53
CA ASN A 170 8.89 17.55 8.20
C ASN A 170 8.60 16.48 9.24
N THR A 171 7.54 16.65 10.04
CA THR A 171 7.11 15.64 11.01
C THR A 171 6.65 14.37 10.29
N ALA A 172 5.93 14.48 9.17
CA ALA A 172 5.51 13.35 8.35
C ALA A 172 6.71 12.51 7.89
N MET A 173 7.72 13.16 7.33
CA MET A 173 8.94 12.49 6.88
C MET A 173 9.76 11.88 8.03
N THR A 174 9.70 12.46 9.22
CA THR A 174 10.36 11.89 10.40
C THR A 174 9.64 10.64 10.92
N VAL A 175 8.31 10.62 10.88
CA VAL A 175 7.49 9.48 11.36
C VAL A 175 7.52 8.31 10.37
N MET A 176 7.66 8.57 9.08
CA MET A 176 7.64 7.55 8.03
C MET A 176 8.60 6.37 8.28
N PRO A 177 9.90 6.56 8.58
CA PRO A 177 10.82 5.45 8.83
C PRO A 177 10.38 4.56 9.99
N PHE A 178 9.78 5.13 11.05
CA PHE A 178 9.29 4.33 12.19
C PHE A 178 8.15 3.40 11.78
N ILE A 179 7.22 3.88 10.95
CA ILE A 179 6.14 3.06 10.42
C ILE A 179 6.69 1.92 9.56
N LEU A 180 7.66 2.24 8.70
CA LEU A 180 8.30 1.25 7.84
C LEU A 180 9.05 0.19 8.65
N ILE A 181 9.79 0.58 9.70
CA ILE A 181 10.47 -0.36 10.59
C ILE A 181 9.46 -1.30 11.27
N VAL A 182 8.33 -0.78 11.76
CA VAL A 182 7.29 -1.62 12.35
C VAL A 182 6.76 -2.62 11.34
N GLN A 183 6.45 -2.19 10.11
CA GLN A 183 6.00 -3.08 9.03
C GLN A 183 7.04 -4.16 8.71
N LEU A 184 8.32 -3.78 8.65
CA LEU A 184 9.45 -4.66 8.36
C LEU A 184 9.62 -5.73 9.44
N VAL A 185 9.72 -5.32 10.70
CA VAL A 185 9.98 -6.19 11.85
C VAL A 185 8.80 -7.14 12.11
N MET A 186 7.57 -6.64 11.95
CA MET A 186 6.35 -7.42 12.20
C MET A 186 5.89 -8.27 11.01
N SER A 187 6.69 -8.36 9.94
CA SER A 187 6.40 -9.23 8.79
C SER A 187 6.47 -10.72 9.11
N GLY A 188 7.19 -11.11 10.17
CA GLY A 188 7.49 -12.50 10.51
C GLY A 188 8.64 -13.11 9.72
N MET A 189 9.28 -12.34 8.83
CA MET A 189 10.37 -12.82 7.99
C MET A 189 11.76 -12.67 8.62
N ILE A 190 11.95 -11.63 9.45
CA ILE A 190 13.24 -11.33 10.10
C ILE A 190 13.36 -12.05 11.45
N PHE A 191 12.27 -12.07 12.20
CA PHE A 191 12.19 -12.65 13.54
C PHE A 191 11.01 -13.60 13.64
N ALA A 192 11.17 -14.71 14.35
CA ALA A 192 10.04 -15.56 14.75
C ALA A 192 9.14 -14.77 15.70
N LEU A 193 7.87 -14.65 15.35
CA LEU A 193 6.89 -13.88 16.11
C LEU A 193 6.16 -14.77 17.10
N GLU A 194 6.26 -14.47 18.40
CA GLU A 194 5.63 -15.21 19.48
C GLU A 194 4.82 -14.28 20.40
N GLY A 195 3.78 -14.82 21.03
CA GLY A 195 2.98 -14.08 22.02
C GLY A 195 2.39 -12.77 21.49
N ALA A 196 2.72 -11.65 22.17
CA ALA A 196 2.18 -10.33 21.84
C ALA A 196 2.64 -9.83 20.45
N SER A 197 3.85 -10.17 20.01
CA SER A 197 4.34 -9.75 18.68
C SER A 197 3.56 -10.39 17.54
N LYS A 198 3.10 -11.64 17.71
CA LYS A 198 2.20 -12.31 16.74
C LYS A 198 0.84 -11.60 16.64
N MET A 199 0.30 -11.10 17.76
CA MET A 199 -0.92 -10.29 17.73
C MET A 199 -0.72 -8.98 16.97
N ILE A 200 0.37 -8.25 17.24
CA ILE A 200 0.67 -6.97 16.57
C ILE A 200 0.88 -7.17 15.07
N ALA A 201 1.55 -8.25 14.67
CA ALA A 201 1.78 -8.59 13.26
C ALA A 201 0.49 -8.72 12.46
N ASN A 202 -0.61 -9.17 13.08
CA ASN A 202 -1.91 -9.26 12.41
C ASN A 202 -2.47 -7.90 12.00
N PHE A 203 -1.97 -6.80 12.56
CA PHE A 203 -2.35 -5.43 12.21
C PHE A 203 -1.37 -4.77 11.23
N THR A 204 -0.41 -5.53 10.68
CA THR A 204 0.55 -5.02 9.70
C THR A 204 0.21 -5.50 8.28
N ILE A 205 0.39 -4.63 7.30
CA ILE A 205 0.17 -4.95 5.88
C ILE A 205 1.21 -5.98 5.41
N SER A 206 2.44 -5.87 5.91
CA SER A 206 3.59 -6.66 5.48
C SER A 206 3.38 -8.16 5.66
N LYS A 207 2.87 -8.61 6.80
CA LYS A 207 2.58 -10.03 7.05
C LYS A 207 1.64 -10.61 5.99
N TRP A 208 0.50 -9.96 5.78
CA TRP A 208 -0.52 -10.42 4.85
C TRP A 208 -0.08 -10.33 3.39
N GLY A 209 0.72 -9.30 3.06
CA GLY A 209 1.31 -9.15 1.73
C GLY A 209 2.30 -10.25 1.41
N VAL A 210 3.21 -10.58 2.34
CA VAL A 210 4.18 -11.69 2.16
C VAL A 210 3.45 -13.02 1.98
N ASN A 211 2.47 -13.29 2.84
CA ASN A 211 1.69 -14.53 2.76
C ASN A 211 0.97 -14.63 1.40
N ALA A 212 0.37 -13.56 0.91
CA ALA A 212 -0.34 -13.58 -0.37
C ALA A 212 0.59 -13.87 -1.57
N ILE A 213 1.79 -13.29 -1.60
CA ILE A 213 2.78 -13.60 -2.65
C ILE A 213 3.25 -15.05 -2.52
N CYS A 214 3.55 -15.53 -1.31
CA CYS A 214 4.00 -16.90 -1.06
C CYS A 214 2.92 -17.94 -1.41
N VAL A 215 1.63 -17.63 -1.19
CA VAL A 215 0.51 -18.47 -1.63
C VAL A 215 0.45 -18.55 -3.15
N THR A 216 0.49 -17.42 -3.85
CA THR A 216 0.47 -17.41 -5.32
C THR A 216 1.67 -18.13 -5.94
N ALA A 217 2.83 -18.08 -5.26
CA ALA A 217 4.05 -18.77 -5.70
C ALA A 217 4.10 -20.25 -5.30
N ASP A 218 3.09 -20.76 -4.58
CA ASP A 218 3.03 -22.13 -4.03
C ASP A 218 4.33 -22.55 -3.31
N VAL A 219 4.79 -21.70 -2.38
CA VAL A 219 6.10 -21.85 -1.72
C VAL A 219 6.27 -23.21 -1.04
N ASN A 220 5.19 -23.82 -0.55
CA ASN A 220 5.22 -25.13 0.10
C ASN A 220 5.61 -26.28 -0.86
N SER A 221 5.45 -26.10 -2.18
CA SER A 221 5.77 -27.11 -3.20
C SER A 221 7.15 -26.88 -3.86
N LEU A 222 7.80 -25.71 -3.62
CA LEU A 222 9.07 -25.37 -4.26
C LEU A 222 10.25 -26.19 -3.70
N LEU A 223 11.34 -26.24 -4.48
CA LEU A 223 12.59 -26.91 -4.10
C LEU A 223 13.16 -26.36 -2.77
N GLY A 224 13.72 -27.26 -1.93
CA GLY A 224 14.19 -26.85 -0.62
C GLY A 224 13.07 -26.50 0.34
N ALA A 225 12.01 -27.35 0.31
CA ALA A 225 10.85 -27.20 1.16
C ALA A 225 11.21 -26.77 2.59
N LEU A 226 10.37 -25.91 3.15
CA LEU A 226 10.48 -25.51 4.56
C LEU A 226 10.48 -26.74 5.44
N PRO A 227 11.20 -26.72 6.60
CA PRO A 227 11.31 -27.87 7.49
C PRO A 227 9.94 -28.46 7.88
N ASP A 228 8.93 -27.59 7.97
CA ASP A 228 7.53 -27.94 8.24
C ASP A 228 6.62 -27.23 7.22
N TYR A 229 5.48 -27.88 6.91
CA TYR A 229 4.41 -27.25 6.12
C TYR A 229 3.88 -26.01 6.82
N GLU A 230 4.03 -24.85 6.20
CA GLU A 230 3.50 -23.61 6.77
C GLU A 230 2.05 -23.37 6.31
N ALA A 231 1.12 -23.44 7.26
CA ALA A 231 -0.30 -23.18 6.99
C ALA A 231 -0.57 -21.77 6.48
N ASP A 232 0.29 -20.80 6.82
CA ASP A 232 0.21 -19.41 6.34
C ASP A 232 0.47 -19.28 4.82
N TYR A 233 0.99 -20.33 4.16
CA TYR A 233 1.28 -20.40 2.71
C TYR A 233 0.46 -21.48 2.00
N GLU A 234 -0.66 -21.89 2.57
CA GLU A 234 -1.53 -22.90 1.96
C GLU A 234 -2.04 -22.43 0.59
N PHE A 235 -1.73 -23.20 -0.46
CA PHE A 235 -2.17 -22.94 -1.82
C PHE A 235 -3.66 -23.31 -1.96
N SER A 236 -4.53 -22.42 -1.50
CA SER A 236 -5.98 -22.62 -1.57
C SER A 236 -6.72 -21.32 -1.87
N GLN A 237 -7.85 -21.47 -2.59
CA GLN A 237 -8.68 -20.32 -2.97
C GLN A 237 -9.24 -19.55 -1.75
N PRO A 238 -9.81 -20.21 -0.73
CA PRO A 238 -10.36 -19.48 0.41
C PRO A 238 -9.28 -18.74 1.18
N HIS A 239 -8.05 -19.29 1.24
CA HIS A 239 -6.94 -18.66 1.94
C HIS A 239 -6.47 -17.38 1.24
N LEU A 240 -6.20 -17.43 -0.07
CA LEU A 240 -5.79 -16.25 -0.84
C LEU A 240 -6.86 -15.15 -0.80
N LEU A 241 -8.15 -15.53 -0.89
CA LEU A 241 -9.25 -14.58 -0.77
C LEU A 241 -9.28 -13.90 0.61
N GLN A 242 -9.04 -14.65 1.68
CA GLN A 242 -8.96 -14.10 3.04
C GLN A 242 -7.82 -13.08 3.16
N LEU A 243 -6.66 -13.36 2.59
CA LEU A 243 -5.50 -12.45 2.58
C LEU A 243 -5.84 -11.14 1.85
N TRP A 244 -6.44 -11.22 0.67
CA TRP A 244 -6.86 -10.04 -0.09
C TRP A 244 -7.95 -9.23 0.64
N LEU A 245 -8.95 -9.90 1.21
CA LEU A 245 -10.00 -9.22 1.99
C LEU A 245 -9.43 -8.52 3.23
N THR A 246 -8.41 -9.08 3.85
CA THR A 246 -7.71 -8.44 4.98
C THR A 246 -7.00 -7.15 4.53
N LEU A 247 -6.29 -7.18 3.39
CA LEU A 247 -5.64 -5.99 2.83
C LEU A 247 -6.67 -4.91 2.44
N ILE A 248 -7.79 -5.29 1.84
CA ILE A 248 -8.91 -4.37 1.57
C ILE A 248 -9.47 -3.80 2.88
N GLY A 249 -9.62 -4.63 3.90
CA GLY A 249 -10.05 -4.24 5.23
C GLY A 249 -9.16 -3.16 5.84
N PHE A 250 -7.82 -3.27 5.68
CA PHE A 250 -6.89 -2.23 6.12
C PHE A 250 -7.10 -0.92 5.36
N ALA A 251 -7.24 -0.95 4.03
CA ALA A 251 -7.49 0.26 3.26
C ALA A 251 -8.78 0.97 3.71
N ILE A 252 -9.86 0.21 3.95
CA ILE A 252 -11.13 0.77 4.45
C ILE A 252 -10.96 1.32 5.87
N LEU A 253 -10.33 0.58 6.77
CA LEU A 253 -10.10 0.99 8.16
C LEU A 253 -9.29 2.28 8.22
N TYR A 254 -8.16 2.35 7.53
CA TYR A 254 -7.31 3.53 7.51
C TYR A 254 -8.01 4.72 6.84
N GLY A 255 -8.82 4.49 5.80
CA GLY A 255 -9.64 5.52 5.16
C GLY A 255 -10.67 6.12 6.13
N ILE A 256 -11.39 5.29 6.89
CA ILE A 256 -12.35 5.73 7.90
C ILE A 256 -11.64 6.51 9.01
N LEU A 257 -10.52 5.99 9.53
CA LEU A 257 -9.73 6.67 10.56
C LEU A 257 -9.21 8.02 10.06
N SER A 258 -8.79 8.11 8.79
CA SER A 258 -8.34 9.37 8.18
C SER A 258 -9.45 10.43 8.16
N ILE A 259 -10.68 10.05 7.83
CA ILE A 259 -11.85 10.94 7.87
C ILE A 259 -12.09 11.42 9.31
N ILE A 260 -12.11 10.50 10.28
CA ILE A 260 -12.35 10.83 11.71
C ILE A 260 -11.29 11.79 12.22
N VAL A 261 -10.01 11.50 11.98
CA VAL A 261 -8.91 12.35 12.41
C VAL A 261 -9.01 13.75 11.81
N LEU A 262 -9.33 13.84 10.54
CA LEU A 262 -9.37 15.11 9.84
C LEU A 262 -10.61 15.96 10.20
N GLU A 263 -11.71 15.35 10.66
CA GLU A 263 -12.87 16.11 11.20
C GLU A 263 -12.52 16.92 12.46
N PHE A 264 -11.49 16.49 13.20
CA PHE A 264 -11.00 17.24 14.37
C PHE A 264 -9.98 18.33 14.03
N VAL A 265 -9.69 18.56 12.75
CA VAL A 265 -8.67 19.53 12.30
C VAL A 265 -8.94 20.97 12.81
N ASP A 266 -10.20 21.34 12.97
CA ASP A 266 -10.57 22.68 13.49
C ASP A 266 -10.31 22.86 14.99
N ARG A 267 -10.20 21.76 15.76
CA ARG A 267 -9.89 21.79 17.20
C ARG A 267 -8.39 21.94 17.48
N ASP A 268 -7.59 21.84 16.44
CA ASP A 268 -6.13 21.95 16.52
C ASP A 268 -5.76 23.40 16.89
N LYS A 269 -5.50 23.63 18.18
CA LYS A 269 -4.98 24.92 18.65
C LYS A 269 -3.54 25.08 18.15
N ARG A 270 -3.23 26.27 17.64
CA ARG A 270 -1.88 26.67 17.23
C ARG A 270 -0.90 26.57 18.38
#